data_bb8d966544133c8e4b3f141b852081c1
#
_entry.id   bb8d966544133c8e4b3f141b852081c1
#
_cell.length_a   1.000
_cell.length_b   1.000
_cell.length_c   1.000
_cell.angle_alpha   90.00
_cell.angle_beta   90.00
_cell.angle_gamma   90.00
#
_symmetry.space_group_name_H-M   'P 1'
#
loop_
_entity.id
_entity.type
_entity.pdbx_description
1 polymer ?
#
loop_
_entity_poly.entity_id
_entity_poly.type
_entity_poly.pdbx_seq_one_letter_code
_entity_poly.pdbx_strand_id
1 'polypeptide(L)'
;MPAQWEDKTKPHRNIVFVGHVDHGKSTTVGRLLLDSGHIEEHVIEKNEKLAAESGKAGFGLAYVMDGLKEERERGITIDVAHKEFFTPKYYWTIIDAPGHRDFVKNMITGASQADTAVLLCAANDGVNAQTKEHAFLAKVLGVKELIVHVNKMDISGVDWSEDKYKSACKEVSDLLKMAGFGSQLDNIPMIPASSLKGDNVYNKSDNTPWYNGPTLFEAIDAAAMPSKPVDKPLRLPIQDVYKLSLIHISEPTRRTSI
;
A
#
# COMPACT_ATOMS: atom_id res chain seq x y z
N MET A 1 -23.28 -13.04 -8.13
CA MET A 1 -23.27 -11.94 -9.10
C MET A 1 -22.03 -11.11 -8.75
N PRO A 2 -21.20 -10.65 -9.70
CA PRO A 2 -20.14 -9.70 -9.36
C PRO A 2 -20.79 -8.48 -8.71
N ALA A 3 -20.14 -7.95 -7.68
CA ALA A 3 -20.67 -6.78 -6.98
C ALA A 3 -20.77 -5.61 -7.97
N GLN A 4 -21.80 -4.77 -7.85
CA GLN A 4 -22.09 -3.66 -8.80
C GLN A 4 -20.93 -2.67 -8.99
N TRP A 5 -19.87 -2.74 -8.16
CA TRP A 5 -18.70 -1.88 -8.18
C TRP A 5 -17.48 -2.53 -8.86
N GLU A 6 -17.52 -3.83 -9.23
CA GLU A 6 -16.44 -4.52 -9.97
C GLU A 6 -16.50 -4.15 -11.47
N ASP A 7 -16.15 -2.93 -11.79
CA ASP A 7 -16.12 -2.43 -13.17
C ASP A 7 -14.68 -2.35 -13.69
N LYS A 8 -14.23 -3.41 -14.37
CA LYS A 8 -12.91 -3.47 -15.02
C LYS A 8 -12.83 -2.64 -16.31
N THR A 9 -13.90 -1.96 -16.71
CA THR A 9 -13.86 -1.00 -17.83
C THR A 9 -13.26 0.34 -17.41
N LYS A 10 -13.17 0.61 -16.10
CA LYS A 10 -12.53 1.80 -15.57
C LYS A 10 -11.02 1.81 -15.87
N PRO A 11 -10.42 3.00 -15.97
CA PRO A 11 -8.97 3.10 -16.15
C PRO A 11 -8.21 2.38 -15.03
N HIS A 12 -7.32 1.47 -15.43
CA HIS A 12 -6.50 0.70 -14.48
C HIS A 12 -5.30 1.50 -13.99
N ARG A 13 -5.01 1.38 -12.70
CA ARG A 13 -3.85 2.00 -12.03
C ARG A 13 -3.24 1.06 -10.99
N ASN A 14 -1.98 1.28 -10.71
CA ASN A 14 -1.25 0.57 -9.67
C ASN A 14 -0.91 1.51 -8.51
N ILE A 15 -1.14 1.05 -7.29
CA ILE A 15 -0.79 1.76 -6.07
C ILE A 15 0.08 0.87 -5.18
N VAL A 16 1.18 1.43 -4.68
CA VAL A 16 2.09 0.72 -3.79
C VAL A 16 2.08 1.35 -2.40
N PHE A 17 2.09 0.50 -1.38
CA PHE A 17 2.22 0.91 0.01
C PHE A 17 3.66 0.70 0.47
N VAL A 18 4.32 1.78 0.86
CA VAL A 18 5.74 1.80 1.25
C VAL A 18 5.93 2.47 2.60
N GLY A 19 7.00 2.14 3.30
CA GLY A 19 7.29 2.67 4.63
C GLY A 19 8.02 1.63 5.48
N HIS A 20 8.43 2.03 6.68
CA HIS A 20 9.17 1.18 7.60
C HIS A 20 8.36 -0.08 8.02
N VAL A 21 9.06 -1.11 8.48
CA VAL A 21 8.45 -2.27 9.16
C VAL A 21 7.60 -1.76 10.33
N ASP A 22 6.51 -2.43 10.63
CA ASP A 22 5.56 -2.10 11.70
C ASP A 22 4.85 -0.74 11.60
N HIS A 23 5.04 0.05 10.55
CA HIS A 23 4.25 1.26 10.33
C HIS A 23 2.79 0.98 9.89
N GLY A 24 2.43 -0.29 9.71
CA GLY A 24 1.06 -0.73 9.49
C GLY A 24 0.62 -0.77 8.02
N LYS A 25 1.54 -1.01 7.06
CA LYS A 25 1.23 -1.09 5.63
C LYS A 25 0.12 -2.11 5.34
N SER A 26 0.36 -3.38 5.62
CA SER A 26 -0.60 -4.46 5.37
C SER A 26 -1.90 -4.28 6.17
N THR A 27 -1.81 -3.72 7.39
CA THR A 27 -2.98 -3.36 8.20
C THR A 27 -3.81 -2.26 7.52
N THR A 28 -3.16 -1.23 6.96
CA THR A 28 -3.84 -0.14 6.23
C THR A 28 -4.55 -0.67 4.99
N VAL A 29 -3.89 -1.53 4.23
CA VAL A 29 -4.50 -2.17 3.05
C VAL A 29 -5.68 -3.05 3.46
N GLY A 30 -5.50 -3.91 4.48
CA GLY A 30 -6.58 -4.76 4.99
C GLY A 30 -7.79 -3.94 5.47
N ARG A 31 -7.57 -2.83 6.18
CA ARG A 31 -8.62 -1.91 6.63
C ARG A 31 -9.31 -1.24 5.44
N LEU A 32 -8.57 -0.75 4.49
CA LEU A 32 -9.11 -0.10 3.30
C LEU A 32 -10.01 -1.06 2.52
N LEU A 33 -9.59 -2.31 2.34
CA LEU A 33 -10.37 -3.35 1.65
C LEU A 33 -11.61 -3.78 2.42
N LEU A 34 -11.54 -3.83 3.75
CA LEU A 34 -12.67 -4.14 4.62
C LEU A 34 -13.72 -3.03 4.55
N ASP A 35 -13.31 -1.78 4.86
CA ASP A 35 -14.23 -0.64 4.97
C ASP A 35 -14.86 -0.25 3.62
N SER A 36 -14.18 -0.56 2.52
CA SER A 36 -14.71 -0.38 1.15
C SER A 36 -15.58 -1.56 0.67
N GLY A 37 -15.76 -2.60 1.48
CA GLY A 37 -16.60 -3.75 1.17
C GLY A 37 -15.99 -4.76 0.19
N HIS A 38 -14.68 -4.67 -0.10
CA HIS A 38 -13.98 -5.63 -0.97
C HIS A 38 -13.65 -6.95 -0.27
N ILE A 39 -13.70 -6.95 1.06
CA ILE A 39 -13.50 -8.12 1.91
C ILE A 39 -14.62 -8.16 2.93
N GLU A 40 -15.18 -9.34 3.14
CA GLU A 40 -16.25 -9.55 4.10
C GLU A 40 -15.68 -9.69 5.53
N GLU A 41 -16.41 -9.22 6.52
CA GLU A 41 -16.01 -9.25 7.95
C GLU A 41 -15.64 -10.65 8.43
N HIS A 42 -16.36 -11.69 7.97
CA HIS A 42 -16.08 -13.08 8.36
C HIS A 42 -14.67 -13.55 7.98
N VAL A 43 -14.06 -12.98 6.90
CA VAL A 43 -12.68 -13.27 6.51
C VAL A 43 -11.72 -12.70 7.53
N ILE A 44 -11.99 -11.48 8.01
CA ILE A 44 -11.17 -10.84 9.06
C ILE A 44 -11.30 -11.60 10.37
N GLU A 45 -12.50 -12.00 10.77
CA GLU A 45 -12.71 -12.81 11.98
C GLU A 45 -11.94 -14.13 11.93
N LYS A 46 -11.94 -14.80 10.78
CA LYS A 46 -11.14 -16.02 10.56
C LYS A 46 -9.64 -15.75 10.68
N ASN A 47 -9.18 -14.67 10.07
CA ASN A 47 -7.78 -14.27 10.14
C ASN A 47 -7.36 -13.88 11.57
N GLU A 48 -8.25 -13.22 12.32
CA GLU A 48 -7.98 -12.85 13.71
C GLU A 48 -7.86 -14.08 14.61
N LYS A 49 -8.68 -15.12 14.41
CA LYS A 49 -8.55 -16.40 15.10
C LYS A 49 -7.20 -17.06 14.80
N LEU A 50 -6.82 -17.11 13.53
CA LEU A 50 -5.52 -17.64 13.10
C LEU A 50 -4.34 -16.85 13.68
N ALA A 51 -4.47 -15.51 13.73
CA ALA A 51 -3.46 -14.65 14.33
C ALA A 51 -3.35 -14.88 15.84
N ALA A 52 -4.47 -15.02 16.54
CA ALA A 52 -4.50 -15.31 17.98
C ALA A 52 -3.86 -16.67 18.30
N GLU A 53 -4.15 -17.73 17.51
CA GLU A 53 -3.54 -19.04 17.63
C GLU A 53 -2.00 -18.99 17.45
N SER A 54 -1.51 -18.05 16.62
CA SER A 54 -0.10 -17.81 16.38
C SER A 54 0.54 -16.83 17.37
N GLY A 55 -0.17 -16.42 18.41
CA GLY A 55 0.29 -15.46 19.42
C GLY A 55 0.38 -14.01 18.94
N LYS A 56 -0.29 -13.68 17.84
CA LYS A 56 -0.31 -12.35 17.19
C LYS A 56 -1.72 -11.77 17.09
N ALA A 57 -2.46 -11.77 18.20
CA ALA A 57 -3.75 -11.13 18.27
C ALA A 57 -3.69 -9.67 17.77
N GLY A 58 -4.68 -9.24 16.98
CA GLY A 58 -4.71 -7.91 16.35
C GLY A 58 -4.09 -7.83 14.95
N PHE A 59 -3.52 -8.92 14.40
CA PHE A 59 -2.96 -8.97 13.05
C PHE A 59 -3.94 -9.46 11.97
N GLY A 60 -5.20 -9.67 12.30
CA GLY A 60 -6.20 -10.19 11.35
C GLY A 60 -6.33 -9.38 10.07
N LEU A 61 -6.22 -8.05 10.16
CA LEU A 61 -6.22 -7.16 8.98
C LEU A 61 -4.96 -7.32 8.12
N ALA A 62 -3.79 -7.48 8.74
CA ALA A 62 -2.54 -7.66 8.01
C ALA A 62 -2.54 -9.01 7.27
N TYR A 63 -3.11 -10.06 7.84
CA TYR A 63 -3.21 -11.39 7.23
C TYR A 63 -4.05 -11.43 5.94
N VAL A 64 -4.76 -10.37 5.61
CA VAL A 64 -5.42 -10.21 4.32
C VAL A 64 -4.40 -10.19 3.17
N MET A 65 -3.25 -9.57 3.41
CA MET A 65 -2.18 -9.44 2.42
C MET A 65 -1.14 -10.55 2.55
N ASP A 66 -0.89 -11.04 3.77
CA ASP A 66 0.12 -12.06 4.06
C ASP A 66 -0.34 -13.45 3.59
N GLY A 67 0.05 -13.81 2.37
CA GLY A 67 -0.30 -15.08 1.72
C GLY A 67 0.51 -16.26 2.25
N LEU A 68 1.76 -16.04 2.65
CA LEU A 68 2.69 -17.08 3.05
C LEU A 68 2.59 -17.40 4.55
N LYS A 69 2.73 -18.67 4.90
CA LYS A 69 2.77 -19.09 6.30
C LYS A 69 3.94 -18.44 7.06
N GLU A 70 5.09 -18.32 6.40
CA GLU A 70 6.29 -17.69 6.94
C GLU A 70 6.11 -16.19 7.25
N GLU A 71 5.37 -15.47 6.42
CA GLU A 71 5.01 -14.07 6.65
C GLU A 71 4.16 -13.93 7.91
N ARG A 72 3.16 -14.80 8.05
CA ARG A 72 2.27 -14.83 9.23
C ARG A 72 3.03 -15.18 10.50
N GLU A 73 3.95 -16.15 10.44
CA GLU A 73 4.77 -16.55 11.59
C GLU A 73 5.76 -15.45 12.01
N ARG A 74 6.35 -14.75 11.06
CA ARG A 74 7.29 -13.66 11.34
C ARG A 74 6.61 -12.32 11.61
N GLY A 75 5.41 -12.07 11.01
CA GLY A 75 4.68 -10.80 11.05
C GLY A 75 5.32 -9.73 10.18
N ILE A 76 6.01 -10.15 9.11
CA ILE A 76 6.64 -9.25 8.13
C ILE A 76 6.30 -9.74 6.72
N THR A 77 6.00 -8.82 5.83
CA THR A 77 5.80 -9.12 4.40
C THR A 77 7.16 -9.46 3.77
N ILE A 78 7.22 -10.58 3.08
CA ILE A 78 8.43 -11.09 2.40
C ILE A 78 8.32 -10.88 0.90
N ASP A 79 7.16 -11.23 0.34
CA ASP A 79 6.91 -11.14 -1.09
C ASP A 79 5.88 -10.05 -1.42
N VAL A 80 5.81 -9.67 -2.69
CA VAL A 80 4.87 -8.64 -3.16
C VAL A 80 3.49 -9.26 -3.30
N ALA A 81 2.54 -8.76 -2.51
CA ALA A 81 1.15 -9.17 -2.61
C ALA A 81 0.35 -8.20 -3.49
N HIS A 82 -0.54 -8.75 -4.31
CA HIS A 82 -1.41 -7.98 -5.21
C HIS A 82 -2.88 -8.23 -4.86
N LYS A 83 -3.65 -7.15 -4.74
CA LYS A 83 -5.10 -7.20 -4.55
C LYS A 83 -5.80 -6.21 -5.46
N GLU A 84 -6.94 -6.61 -5.98
CA GLU A 84 -7.79 -5.73 -6.76
C GLU A 84 -8.61 -4.83 -5.82
N PHE A 85 -8.79 -3.59 -6.22
CA PHE A 85 -9.50 -2.58 -5.45
C PHE A 85 -10.19 -1.61 -6.42
N PHE A 86 -11.42 -1.21 -6.11
CA PHE A 86 -12.22 -0.36 -6.98
C PHE A 86 -12.61 0.92 -6.26
N THR A 87 -12.42 2.04 -6.94
CA THR A 87 -12.92 3.35 -6.53
C THR A 87 -13.98 3.83 -7.53
N PRO A 88 -14.72 4.91 -7.24
CA PRO A 88 -15.65 5.48 -8.20
C PRO A 88 -15.04 5.76 -9.58
N LYS A 89 -13.77 6.22 -9.63
CA LYS A 89 -13.12 6.63 -10.89
C LYS A 89 -12.22 5.56 -11.50
N TYR A 90 -11.61 4.70 -10.68
CA TYR A 90 -10.52 3.83 -11.13
C TYR A 90 -10.67 2.39 -10.67
N TYR A 91 -10.06 1.51 -11.44
CA TYR A 91 -9.72 0.15 -11.04
C TYR A 91 -8.24 0.12 -10.60
N TRP A 92 -7.98 -0.30 -9.39
CA TRP A 92 -6.65 -0.32 -8.80
C TRP A 92 -6.13 -1.73 -8.58
N THR A 93 -4.86 -1.93 -8.85
CA THR A 93 -4.09 -3.03 -8.25
C THR A 93 -3.29 -2.48 -7.09
N ILE A 94 -3.61 -2.90 -5.88
CA ILE A 94 -2.83 -2.62 -4.68
C ILE A 94 -1.62 -3.55 -4.66
N ILE A 95 -0.47 -2.97 -4.45
CA ILE A 95 0.81 -3.66 -4.31
C ILE A 95 1.29 -3.41 -2.88
N ASP A 96 1.24 -4.44 -2.03
CA ASP A 96 1.85 -4.38 -0.70
C ASP A 96 3.30 -4.80 -0.82
N ALA A 97 4.20 -3.88 -0.53
CA ALA A 97 5.63 -4.08 -0.66
C ALA A 97 6.29 -4.32 0.71
N PRO A 98 7.23 -5.27 0.80
CA PRO A 98 7.94 -5.53 2.06
C PRO A 98 8.66 -4.28 2.54
N GLY A 99 8.58 -4.02 3.86
CA GLY A 99 9.24 -2.87 4.49
C GLY A 99 10.65 -3.17 4.98
N HIS A 100 11.03 -4.45 5.10
CA HIS A 100 12.31 -4.84 5.66
C HIS A 100 13.44 -4.70 4.63
N ARG A 101 14.61 -4.19 5.07
CA ARG A 101 15.77 -3.95 4.20
C ARG A 101 16.26 -5.20 3.46
N ASP A 102 16.09 -6.40 4.03
CA ASP A 102 16.52 -7.64 3.39
C ASP A 102 15.67 -7.98 2.15
N PHE A 103 14.50 -7.36 2.00
CA PHE A 103 13.58 -7.56 0.88
C PHE A 103 13.46 -6.35 -0.04
N VAL A 104 14.44 -5.44 -0.02
CA VAL A 104 14.44 -4.22 -0.88
C VAL A 104 14.31 -4.58 -2.36
N LYS A 105 14.86 -5.71 -2.82
CA LYS A 105 14.71 -6.17 -4.20
C LYS A 105 13.23 -6.38 -4.57
N ASN A 106 12.46 -7.02 -3.71
CA ASN A 106 11.03 -7.24 -3.92
C ASN A 106 10.26 -5.90 -3.85
N MET A 107 10.65 -5.01 -2.95
CA MET A 107 10.09 -3.65 -2.87
C MET A 107 10.32 -2.87 -4.16
N ILE A 108 11.53 -2.92 -4.74
CA ILE A 108 11.85 -2.26 -6.03
C ILE A 108 10.95 -2.81 -7.14
N THR A 109 10.75 -4.13 -7.20
CA THR A 109 9.88 -4.77 -8.19
C THR A 109 8.44 -4.28 -8.06
N GLY A 110 7.90 -4.22 -6.85
CA GLY A 110 6.56 -3.70 -6.60
C GLY A 110 6.42 -2.22 -6.93
N ALA A 111 7.34 -1.39 -6.42
CA ALA A 111 7.29 0.05 -6.62
C ALA A 111 7.51 0.48 -8.08
N SER A 112 8.27 -0.28 -8.87
CA SER A 112 8.50 0.02 -10.29
C SER A 112 7.24 -0.09 -11.16
N GLN A 113 6.24 -0.81 -10.69
CA GLN A 113 4.96 -0.99 -11.38
C GLN A 113 3.90 0.04 -10.94
N ALA A 114 4.20 0.85 -9.92
CA ALA A 114 3.22 1.74 -9.31
C ALA A 114 3.14 3.11 -9.98
N ASP A 115 1.92 3.57 -10.22
CA ASP A 115 1.62 4.94 -10.65
C ASP A 115 1.57 5.90 -9.46
N THR A 116 1.08 5.40 -8.34
CA THR A 116 0.86 6.13 -7.08
C THR A 116 1.52 5.38 -5.93
N ALA A 117 2.14 6.09 -5.00
CA ALA A 117 2.64 5.50 -3.77
C ALA A 117 1.96 6.11 -2.54
N VAL A 118 1.68 5.27 -1.56
CA VAL A 118 1.30 5.68 -0.21
C VAL A 118 2.50 5.46 0.70
N LEU A 119 3.08 6.56 1.17
CA LEU A 119 4.19 6.54 2.13
C LEU A 119 3.63 6.55 3.55
N LEU A 120 3.80 5.44 4.26
CA LEU A 120 3.38 5.33 5.65
C LEU A 120 4.50 5.74 6.60
N CYS A 121 4.16 6.58 7.57
CA CYS A 121 4.97 6.84 8.75
C CYS A 121 4.11 6.71 9.99
N ALA A 122 4.69 6.29 11.10
CA ALA A 122 3.99 6.23 12.37
C ALA A 122 4.20 7.54 13.14
N ALA A 123 3.12 8.09 13.72
CA ALA A 123 3.16 9.38 14.43
C ALA A 123 4.09 9.39 15.65
N ASN A 124 4.31 8.23 16.27
CA ASN A 124 5.18 8.06 17.43
C ASN A 124 6.66 7.85 17.09
N ASP A 125 6.97 7.49 15.85
CA ASP A 125 8.29 7.00 15.44
C ASP A 125 8.94 7.89 14.36
N GLY A 126 8.11 8.71 13.70
CA GLY A 126 8.56 9.69 12.72
C GLY A 126 9.22 9.06 11.48
N VAL A 127 10.27 9.70 10.98
CA VAL A 127 10.98 9.32 9.76
C VAL A 127 12.19 8.44 10.05
N ASN A 128 12.05 7.15 9.81
CA ASN A 128 13.13 6.16 9.97
C ASN A 128 14.02 6.02 8.73
N ALA A 129 15.15 5.33 8.87
CA ALA A 129 16.10 5.08 7.78
C ALA A 129 15.42 4.41 6.58
N GLN A 130 14.58 3.40 6.82
CA GLN A 130 13.86 2.71 5.74
C GLN A 130 12.78 3.61 5.08
N THR A 131 12.11 4.48 5.86
CA THR A 131 11.20 5.47 5.30
C THR A 131 11.92 6.41 4.32
N LYS A 132 13.17 6.79 4.65
CA LYS A 132 14.03 7.59 3.76
C LYS A 132 14.37 6.82 2.49
N GLU A 133 14.87 5.60 2.62
CA GLU A 133 15.20 4.74 1.47
C GLU A 133 14.00 4.56 0.54
N HIS A 134 12.82 4.29 1.10
CA HIS A 134 11.60 4.10 0.32
C HIS A 134 11.14 5.37 -0.40
N ALA A 135 11.26 6.55 0.22
CA ALA A 135 10.94 7.82 -0.43
C ALA A 135 11.87 8.10 -1.63
N PHE A 136 13.17 7.88 -1.47
CA PHE A 136 14.14 8.01 -2.57
C PHE A 136 13.88 6.99 -3.68
N LEU A 137 13.62 5.72 -3.34
CA LEU A 137 13.32 4.68 -4.32
C LEU A 137 12.04 4.98 -5.09
N ALA A 138 10.97 5.41 -4.42
CA ALA A 138 9.74 5.80 -5.09
C ALA A 138 9.98 6.90 -6.15
N LYS A 139 10.81 7.89 -5.82
CA LYS A 139 11.18 8.94 -6.78
C LYS A 139 12.01 8.43 -7.95
N VAL A 140 13.04 7.62 -7.69
CA VAL A 140 13.92 7.06 -8.72
C VAL A 140 13.15 6.11 -9.65
N LEU A 141 12.21 5.34 -9.11
CA LEU A 141 11.36 4.41 -9.88
C LEU A 141 10.26 5.13 -10.67
N GLY A 142 10.13 6.45 -10.51
CA GLY A 142 9.26 7.27 -11.35
C GLY A 142 7.82 7.34 -10.87
N VAL A 143 7.54 7.06 -9.61
CA VAL A 143 6.23 7.31 -8.99
C VAL A 143 5.90 8.79 -9.11
N LYS A 144 4.73 9.09 -9.67
CA LYS A 144 4.31 10.46 -9.98
C LYS A 144 3.46 11.08 -8.89
N GLU A 145 2.59 10.28 -8.29
CA GLU A 145 1.65 10.70 -7.27
C GLU A 145 2.04 10.09 -5.92
N LEU A 146 2.13 10.91 -4.90
CA LEU A 146 2.48 10.50 -3.55
C LEU A 146 1.38 10.91 -2.57
N ILE A 147 1.01 10.00 -1.69
CA ILE A 147 0.12 10.25 -0.55
C ILE A 147 0.90 9.91 0.71
N VAL A 148 0.86 10.76 1.71
CA VAL A 148 1.48 10.50 3.02
C VAL A 148 0.39 10.08 4.00
N HIS A 149 0.59 8.94 4.64
CA HIS A 149 -0.31 8.39 5.65
C HIS A 149 0.40 8.34 7.00
N VAL A 150 0.04 9.28 7.88
CA VAL A 150 0.58 9.36 9.24
C VAL A 150 -0.26 8.48 10.15
N ASN A 151 0.20 7.24 10.29
CA ASN A 151 -0.51 6.17 11.00
C ASN A 151 -0.26 6.17 12.51
N LYS A 152 -1.04 5.36 13.23
CA LYS A 152 -0.92 5.16 14.68
C LYS A 152 -1.18 6.43 15.50
N MET A 153 -2.10 7.27 15.05
CA MET A 153 -2.51 8.46 15.81
C MET A 153 -3.22 8.11 17.12
N ASP A 154 -3.72 6.89 17.24
CA ASP A 154 -4.44 6.36 18.41
C ASP A 154 -3.56 5.78 19.50
N ILE A 155 -2.24 5.70 19.28
CA ILE A 155 -1.33 5.07 20.24
C ILE A 155 -1.13 5.98 21.46
N SER A 156 -0.96 5.36 22.63
CA SER A 156 -0.66 6.09 23.87
C SER A 156 0.58 6.98 23.73
N GLY A 157 0.48 8.22 24.15
CA GLY A 157 1.51 9.25 23.98
C GLY A 157 1.43 10.04 22.69
N VAL A 158 0.63 9.61 21.70
CA VAL A 158 0.23 10.45 20.54
C VAL A 158 -1.19 10.98 20.77
N ASP A 159 -2.13 10.10 21.11
CA ASP A 159 -3.49 10.43 21.57
C ASP A 159 -4.19 11.49 20.70
N TRP A 160 -4.09 11.36 19.37
CA TRP A 160 -4.68 12.26 18.38
C TRP A 160 -4.19 13.72 18.45
N SER A 161 -2.99 13.93 19.03
CA SER A 161 -2.39 15.27 19.18
C SER A 161 -2.07 15.89 17.82
N GLU A 162 -2.60 17.10 17.60
CA GLU A 162 -2.30 17.93 16.43
C GLU A 162 -0.81 18.29 16.36
N ASP A 163 -0.17 18.56 17.51
CA ASP A 163 1.25 18.93 17.56
C ASP A 163 2.15 17.75 17.13
N LYS A 164 1.83 16.53 17.57
CA LYS A 164 2.55 15.33 17.15
C LYS A 164 2.40 15.09 15.65
N TYR A 165 1.19 15.25 15.14
CA TYR A 165 0.93 15.17 13.71
C TYR A 165 1.74 16.23 12.92
N LYS A 166 1.72 17.50 13.34
CA LYS A 166 2.48 18.57 12.70
C LYS A 166 3.99 18.31 12.70
N SER A 167 4.52 17.78 13.81
CA SER A 167 5.92 17.37 13.90
C SER A 167 6.26 16.28 12.89
N ALA A 168 5.46 15.22 12.83
CA ALA A 168 5.64 14.13 11.85
C ALA A 168 5.54 14.66 10.41
N CYS A 169 4.56 15.51 10.11
CA CYS A 169 4.41 16.12 8.78
C CYS A 169 5.63 16.96 8.39
N LYS A 170 6.22 17.71 9.35
CA LYS A 170 7.43 18.50 9.09
C LYS A 170 8.61 17.61 8.74
N GLU A 171 8.85 16.54 9.51
CA GLU A 171 9.93 15.59 9.23
C GLU A 171 9.76 14.92 7.87
N VAL A 172 8.53 14.50 7.53
CA VAL A 172 8.22 13.89 6.23
C VAL A 172 8.39 14.93 5.10
N SER A 173 7.96 16.17 5.30
CA SER A 173 8.14 17.24 4.29
C SER A 173 9.61 17.51 4.00
N ASP A 174 10.45 17.55 5.04
CA ASP A 174 11.88 17.76 4.88
C ASP A 174 12.55 16.55 4.17
N LEU A 175 12.12 15.33 4.48
CA LEU A 175 12.51 14.14 3.74
C LEU A 175 12.12 14.23 2.27
N LEU A 176 10.87 14.57 1.97
CA LEU A 176 10.35 14.63 0.60
C LEU A 176 11.05 15.71 -0.23
N LYS A 177 11.44 16.84 0.37
CA LYS A 177 12.30 17.84 -0.28
C LYS A 177 13.64 17.24 -0.67
N MET A 178 14.30 16.53 0.24
CA MET A 178 15.58 15.86 -0.03
C MET A 178 15.44 14.76 -1.08
N ALA A 179 14.33 14.04 -1.11
CA ALA A 179 14.05 12.99 -2.10
C ALA A 179 13.67 13.53 -3.49
N GLY A 180 13.53 14.85 -3.65
CA GLY A 180 13.22 15.48 -4.93
C GLY A 180 11.74 15.64 -5.26
N PHE A 181 10.86 15.57 -4.26
CA PHE A 181 9.42 15.89 -4.38
C PHE A 181 9.10 17.34 -4.02
N GLY A 182 10.11 18.19 -3.79
CA GLY A 182 9.93 19.57 -3.28
C GLY A 182 8.93 20.42 -4.06
N SER A 183 8.89 20.30 -5.40
CA SER A 183 7.94 21.03 -6.25
C SER A 183 6.48 20.53 -6.18
N GLN A 184 6.25 19.39 -5.56
CA GLN A 184 4.94 18.74 -5.47
C GLN A 184 4.37 18.75 -4.05
N LEU A 185 5.13 19.25 -3.06
CA LEU A 185 4.76 19.17 -1.64
C LEU A 185 3.39 19.73 -1.31
N ASP A 186 3.02 20.85 -1.92
CA ASP A 186 1.74 21.51 -1.68
C ASP A 186 0.54 20.68 -2.18
N ASN A 187 0.80 19.72 -3.09
CA ASN A 187 -0.22 18.84 -3.67
C ASN A 187 -0.22 17.45 -3.01
N ILE A 188 0.74 17.15 -2.13
CA ILE A 188 0.82 15.86 -1.46
C ILE A 188 -0.09 15.86 -0.22
N PRO A 189 -1.19 15.11 -0.21
CA PRO A 189 -2.04 15.02 0.98
C PRO A 189 -1.30 14.28 2.09
N MET A 190 -1.33 14.83 3.29
CA MET A 190 -0.82 14.19 4.51
C MET A 190 -2.01 13.89 5.42
N ILE A 191 -2.22 12.61 5.72
CA ILE A 191 -3.47 12.13 6.34
C ILE A 191 -3.15 11.57 7.72
N PRO A 192 -3.67 12.17 8.82
CA PRO A 192 -3.56 11.59 10.15
C PRO A 192 -4.57 10.45 10.30
N ALA A 193 -4.11 9.25 10.67
CA ALA A 193 -4.99 8.10 10.68
C ALA A 193 -4.65 7.07 11.77
N SER A 194 -5.62 6.21 12.04
CA SER A 194 -5.41 4.92 12.69
C SER A 194 -5.93 3.80 11.79
N SER A 195 -5.02 3.09 11.16
CA SER A 195 -5.39 1.97 10.30
C SER A 195 -6.02 0.82 11.08
N LEU A 196 -5.69 0.66 12.36
CA LEU A 196 -6.27 -0.38 13.20
C LEU A 196 -7.75 -0.07 13.53
N LYS A 197 -8.07 1.20 13.83
CA LYS A 197 -9.43 1.63 14.16
C LYS A 197 -10.26 2.02 12.94
N GLY A 198 -9.63 2.32 11.80
CA GLY A 198 -10.28 2.75 10.56
C GLY A 198 -10.43 4.27 10.42
N ASP A 199 -9.92 5.03 11.37
CA ASP A 199 -10.01 6.49 11.39
C ASP A 199 -9.26 7.12 10.21
N ASN A 200 -9.94 7.96 9.42
CA ASN A 200 -9.44 8.63 8.22
C ASN A 200 -8.88 7.70 7.12
N VAL A 201 -9.21 6.41 7.17
CA VAL A 201 -8.89 5.46 6.09
C VAL A 201 -9.96 5.52 5.02
N TYR A 202 -11.19 5.15 5.34
CA TYR A 202 -12.35 5.24 4.47
C TYR A 202 -13.30 6.36 4.90
N ASN A 203 -13.68 6.37 6.17
CA ASN A 203 -14.51 7.40 6.77
C ASN A 203 -13.66 8.43 7.53
N LYS A 204 -14.17 9.67 7.60
CA LYS A 204 -13.56 10.70 8.44
C LYS A 204 -13.66 10.35 9.90
N SER A 205 -12.62 10.70 10.65
CA SER A 205 -12.54 10.46 12.09
C SER A 205 -13.09 11.63 12.90
N ASP A 206 -13.90 11.34 13.90
CA ASP A 206 -14.34 12.31 14.90
C ASP A 206 -13.22 12.69 15.87
N ASN A 207 -12.15 11.87 15.95
CA ASN A 207 -11.01 12.08 16.81
C ASN A 207 -10.05 13.18 16.30
N THR A 208 -10.21 13.60 15.04
CA THR A 208 -9.37 14.63 14.40
C THR A 208 -10.17 15.84 13.93
N PRO A 209 -10.89 16.56 14.81
CA PRO A 209 -11.72 17.70 14.40
C PRO A 209 -10.92 18.85 13.78
N TRP A 210 -9.62 18.90 14.02
CA TRP A 210 -8.68 19.88 13.48
C TRP A 210 -8.23 19.53 12.04
N TYR A 211 -8.52 18.30 11.56
CA TYR A 211 -8.14 17.87 10.22
C TYR A 211 -9.30 18.03 9.23
N ASN A 212 -9.12 18.88 8.23
CA ASN A 212 -10.12 19.15 7.20
C ASN A 212 -9.76 18.57 5.81
N GLY A 213 -8.70 17.76 5.75
CA GLY A 213 -8.26 17.13 4.50
C GLY A 213 -9.09 15.91 4.09
N PRO A 214 -8.70 15.24 3.00
CA PRO A 214 -9.36 14.03 2.51
C PRO A 214 -9.01 12.82 3.38
N THR A 215 -9.86 11.78 3.33
CA THR A 215 -9.50 10.45 3.80
C THR A 215 -8.51 9.78 2.86
N LEU A 216 -7.92 8.64 3.26
CA LEU A 216 -7.04 7.88 2.38
C LEU A 216 -7.77 7.43 1.11
N PHE A 217 -9.00 6.94 1.24
CA PHE A 217 -9.83 6.53 0.12
C PHE A 217 -10.10 7.69 -0.85
N GLU A 218 -10.52 8.84 -0.32
CA GLU A 218 -10.77 10.04 -1.12
C GLU A 218 -9.50 10.54 -1.83
N ALA A 219 -8.35 10.50 -1.16
CA ALA A 219 -7.07 10.89 -1.74
C ALA A 219 -6.63 9.94 -2.88
N ILE A 220 -6.86 8.62 -2.72
CA ILE A 220 -6.60 7.64 -3.76
C ILE A 220 -7.51 7.87 -4.98
N ASP A 221 -8.80 8.12 -4.78
CA ASP A 221 -9.75 8.38 -5.88
C ASP A 221 -9.51 9.73 -6.56
N ALA A 222 -8.95 10.71 -5.83
CA ALA A 222 -8.61 12.03 -6.36
C ALA A 222 -7.27 12.06 -7.10
N ALA A 223 -6.43 11.02 -7.00
CA ALA A 223 -5.11 10.98 -7.61
C ALA A 223 -5.20 11.17 -9.13
N ALA A 224 -4.36 12.09 -9.67
CA ALA A 224 -4.40 12.45 -11.08
C ALA A 224 -3.97 11.29 -12.00
N MET A 225 -4.61 11.14 -13.15
CA MET A 225 -4.25 10.10 -14.11
C MET A 225 -2.89 10.43 -14.76
N PRO A 226 -1.88 9.57 -14.68
CA PRO A 226 -0.62 9.81 -15.34
C PRO A 226 -0.83 9.80 -16.86
N SER A 227 -0.25 10.79 -17.55
CA SER A 227 -0.25 10.80 -19.01
C SER A 227 0.51 9.59 -19.55
N LYS A 228 -0.17 8.73 -20.29
CA LYS A 228 0.49 7.60 -20.98
C LYS A 228 1.09 8.12 -22.29
N PRO A 229 2.40 7.97 -22.53
CA PRO A 229 3.06 8.48 -23.74
C PRO A 229 2.81 7.54 -24.94
N VAL A 230 1.55 7.42 -25.35
CA VAL A 230 1.14 6.52 -26.44
C VAL A 230 1.75 6.88 -27.80
N ASP A 231 2.15 8.15 -27.99
CA ASP A 231 2.75 8.65 -29.22
C ASP A 231 4.27 8.45 -29.28
N LYS A 232 4.87 7.90 -28.23
CA LYS A 232 6.33 7.63 -28.18
C LYS A 232 6.65 6.22 -28.67
N PRO A 233 7.86 5.99 -29.18
CA PRO A 233 8.30 4.66 -29.57
C PRO A 233 8.18 3.66 -28.41
N LEU A 234 7.81 2.42 -28.74
CA LEU A 234 7.73 1.33 -27.78
C LEU A 234 9.07 1.17 -27.05
N ARG A 235 9.03 1.15 -25.72
CA ARG A 235 10.16 0.86 -24.85
C ARG A 235 9.82 -0.32 -23.96
N LEU A 236 10.52 -1.43 -24.13
CA LEU A 236 10.36 -2.64 -23.34
C LEU A 236 11.61 -2.83 -22.48
N PRO A 237 11.59 -2.49 -21.16
CA PRO A 237 12.69 -2.82 -20.28
C PRO A 237 12.71 -4.33 -20.04
N ILE A 238 13.84 -4.98 -20.33
CA ILE A 238 14.04 -6.40 -20.02
C ILE A 238 14.62 -6.46 -18.60
N GLN A 239 13.88 -7.03 -17.67
CA GLN A 239 14.31 -7.16 -16.28
C GLN A 239 15.07 -8.46 -16.01
N ASP A 240 14.68 -9.54 -16.69
CA ASP A 240 15.32 -10.83 -16.51
C ASP A 240 15.15 -11.73 -17.74
N VAL A 241 16.02 -12.72 -17.89
CA VAL A 241 16.01 -13.67 -18.99
C VAL A 241 16.11 -15.07 -18.42
N TYR A 242 15.06 -15.87 -18.60
CA TYR A 242 15.02 -17.26 -18.17
C TYR A 242 15.17 -18.21 -19.34
N LYS A 243 16.07 -19.17 -19.19
CA LYS A 243 16.20 -20.28 -20.17
C LYS A 243 15.26 -21.40 -19.74
N LEU A 244 14.13 -21.52 -20.41
CA LEU A 244 13.19 -22.60 -20.17
C LEU A 244 13.55 -23.82 -21.03
N SER A 245 13.46 -25.03 -20.46
CA SER A 245 13.54 -26.25 -21.23
C SER A 245 12.21 -26.51 -21.97
N LEU A 246 12.24 -27.31 -23.03
CA LEU A 246 11.04 -27.65 -23.79
C LEU A 246 9.91 -28.27 -22.94
N ILE A 247 10.25 -28.96 -21.86
CA ILE A 247 9.26 -29.52 -20.92
C ILE A 247 8.53 -28.46 -20.11
N HIS A 248 9.05 -27.24 -20.01
CA HIS A 248 8.40 -26.11 -19.35
C HIS A 248 7.62 -25.21 -20.33
N ILE A 249 7.81 -25.40 -21.64
CA ILE A 249 7.16 -24.59 -22.67
C ILE A 249 5.88 -25.25 -23.18
N SER A 250 5.83 -26.60 -23.19
CA SER A 250 4.68 -27.37 -23.62
C SER A 250 4.28 -28.38 -22.55
N GLU A 251 3.12 -28.15 -21.95
CA GLU A 251 2.44 -29.24 -21.23
C GLU A 251 2.00 -30.27 -22.26
N PRO A 252 2.48 -31.52 -22.18
CA PRO A 252 2.00 -32.54 -23.11
C PRO A 252 0.52 -32.77 -22.83
N THR A 253 -0.34 -32.27 -23.70
CA THR A 253 -1.74 -32.66 -23.72
C THR A 253 -1.78 -34.16 -23.93
N ARG A 254 -1.88 -34.91 -22.85
CA ARG A 254 -2.14 -36.33 -22.87
C ARG A 254 -3.54 -36.50 -23.47
N ARG A 255 -3.63 -36.76 -24.78
CA ARG A 255 -4.84 -37.31 -25.36
C ARG A 255 -5.02 -38.66 -24.69
N THR A 256 -5.97 -38.77 -23.79
CA THR A 256 -6.58 -40.03 -23.42
C THR A 256 -7.34 -40.51 -24.65
N SER A 257 -6.69 -41.34 -25.44
CA SER A 257 -7.40 -42.19 -26.39
C SER A 257 -8.21 -43.19 -25.58
N ILE A 258 -9.49 -43.16 -25.81
CA ILE A 258 -10.50 -44.16 -25.41
C ILE A 258 -10.17 -45.48 -26.05
#